data_0d507e1dab12f62dc573676a717b3aca
#
_entry.id   0d507e1dab12f62dc573676a717b3aca
#
_cell.length_a   1.000
_cell.length_b   1.000
_cell.length_c   1.000
_cell.angle_alpha   90.00
_cell.angle_beta   90.00
_cell.angle_gamma   90.00
#
_symmetry.space_group_name_H-M   'P 1'
#
loop_
_entity.id
_entity.type
_entity.pdbx_description
1 polymer ?
#
loop_
_entity_poly.entity_id
_entity_poly.type
_entity_poly.pdbx_seq_one_letter_code
_entity_poly.pdbx_strand_id
1 'polypeptide(L)'
;TEMLCNDMAKEYEAGNYVLCGGDFNHDLKATEEDTGKRESWAYPFPREELPEHFSFGIDLFTQEERENLWNSARNADMEYVPDVTYTVTLDGFVISDNIECTSYEDINTGYSYSDHDPVYMKFKLKD
;
A
#
# COMPACT_ATOMS: atom_id res chain seq x y z
N THR A 1 6.92 9.16 9.80
CA THR A 1 7.51 8.21 8.85
C THR A 1 8.94 7.84 9.23
N GLU A 2 9.79 8.81 9.53
CA GLU A 2 11.18 8.57 9.92
C GLU A 2 11.30 7.72 11.20
N MET A 3 10.50 8.01 12.21
CA MET A 3 10.48 7.25 13.47
C MET A 3 10.07 5.80 13.21
N LEU A 4 9.02 5.59 12.43
CA LEU A 4 8.55 4.26 12.06
C LEU A 4 9.63 3.49 11.29
N CYS A 5 10.26 4.12 10.31
CA CYS A 5 11.33 3.49 9.53
C CYS A 5 12.52 3.10 10.39
N ASN A 6 12.89 3.94 11.35
CA ASN A 6 13.98 3.64 12.29
C ASN A 6 13.64 2.45 13.19
N ASP A 7 12.40 2.39 13.68
CA ASP A 7 11.94 1.28 14.52
C ASP A 7 11.91 -0.03 13.74
N MET A 8 11.42 -0.01 12.50
CA MET A 8 11.41 -1.18 11.63
C MET A 8 12.83 -1.70 11.37
N ALA A 9 13.76 -0.80 11.05
CA ALA A 9 15.14 -1.17 10.78
C ALA A 9 15.81 -1.80 12.02
N LYS A 10 15.58 -1.26 13.20
CA LYS A 10 16.11 -1.82 14.45
C LYS A 10 15.60 -3.22 14.72
N GLU A 11 14.29 -3.44 14.53
CA GLU A 11 13.70 -4.75 14.74
C GLU A 11 14.24 -5.78 13.75
N TYR A 12 14.42 -5.38 12.50
CA TYR A 12 15.02 -6.25 11.48
C TYR A 12 16.46 -6.61 11.83
N GLU A 13 17.28 -5.65 12.25
CA GLU A 13 18.66 -5.88 12.66
C GLU A 13 18.76 -6.80 13.87
N ALA A 14 17.76 -6.77 14.75
CA ALA A 14 17.67 -7.68 15.89
C ALA A 14 17.27 -9.11 15.50
N GLY A 15 17.04 -9.39 14.22
CA GLY A 15 16.66 -10.71 13.70
C GLY A 15 15.17 -10.97 13.68
N ASN A 16 14.34 -9.95 13.85
CA ASN A 16 12.89 -10.11 13.88
C ASN A 16 12.27 -9.99 12.49
N TYR A 17 11.10 -10.58 12.35
CA TYR A 17 10.22 -10.35 11.20
C TYR A 17 9.43 -9.08 11.43
N VAL A 18 9.35 -8.21 10.42
CA VAL A 18 8.68 -6.92 10.59
C VAL A 18 7.59 -6.77 9.54
N LEU A 19 6.39 -6.44 10.00
CA LEU A 19 5.23 -6.17 9.16
C LEU A 19 4.50 -4.95 9.70
N CYS A 20 4.22 -3.99 8.82
CA CYS A 20 3.48 -2.78 9.18
C CYS A 20 2.33 -2.57 8.20
N GLY A 21 1.09 -2.59 8.70
CA GLY A 21 -0.09 -2.36 7.88
C GLY A 21 -0.79 -1.06 8.28
N GLY A 22 -1.41 -0.41 7.32
CA GLY A 22 -2.19 0.79 7.59
C GLY A 22 -2.39 1.69 6.39
N ASP A 23 -2.84 2.91 6.68
CA ASP A 23 -3.00 4.00 5.72
C ASP A 23 -1.71 4.81 5.65
N PHE A 24 -1.09 4.84 4.47
CA PHE A 24 0.17 5.54 4.26
C PHE A 24 -0.01 6.95 3.69
N ASN A 25 -1.25 7.36 3.42
CA ASN A 25 -1.59 8.67 2.87
C ASN A 25 -0.85 9.03 1.56
N HIS A 26 -0.38 8.03 0.84
CA HIS A 26 0.29 8.15 -0.45
C HIS A 26 -0.28 7.12 -1.42
N ASP A 27 -0.21 7.42 -2.72
CA ASP A 27 -0.64 6.48 -3.74
C ASP A 27 0.38 5.33 -3.85
N LEU A 28 -0.02 4.13 -3.42
CA LEU A 28 0.85 2.96 -3.42
C LEU A 28 0.96 2.28 -4.80
N LYS A 29 0.07 2.61 -5.74
CA LYS A 29 0.11 2.06 -7.10
C LYS A 29 0.97 2.89 -8.04
N ALA A 30 1.06 4.19 -7.81
CA ALA A 30 1.80 5.09 -8.67
C ALA A 30 3.30 5.01 -8.42
N THR A 31 4.07 5.30 -9.46
CA THR A 31 5.52 5.49 -9.37
C THR A 31 5.83 6.97 -9.48
N GLU A 32 7.06 7.37 -9.17
CA GLU A 32 7.47 8.77 -9.33
C GLU A 32 7.37 9.24 -10.78
N GLU A 33 7.50 8.32 -11.74
CA GLU A 33 7.34 8.62 -13.17
C GLU A 33 5.92 9.04 -13.52
N ASP A 34 4.94 8.66 -12.71
CA ASP A 34 3.54 9.02 -12.91
C ASP A 34 3.21 10.42 -12.38
N THR A 35 4.13 11.05 -11.66
CA THR A 35 3.93 12.38 -11.09
C THR A 35 3.64 13.39 -12.19
N GLY A 36 2.51 14.07 -12.12
CA GLY A 36 2.05 15.04 -13.11
C GLY A 36 1.25 14.45 -14.26
N LYS A 37 1.14 13.13 -14.36
CA LYS A 37 0.31 12.46 -15.37
C LYS A 37 -1.08 12.08 -14.85
N ARG A 38 -1.31 12.21 -13.54
CA ARG A 38 -2.56 11.85 -12.88
C ARG A 38 -3.20 13.06 -12.24
N GLU A 39 -4.51 13.17 -12.37
CA GLU A 39 -5.33 14.09 -11.58
C GLU A 39 -5.54 13.46 -10.20
N SER A 40 -4.50 13.47 -9.37
CA SER A 40 -4.53 12.88 -8.04
C SER A 40 -4.00 13.87 -7.01
N TRP A 41 -4.71 13.98 -5.88
CA TRP A 41 -4.21 14.72 -4.73
C TRP A 41 -3.19 13.89 -3.94
N ALA A 42 -3.15 12.59 -4.14
CA ALA A 42 -2.22 11.70 -3.45
C ALA A 42 -0.95 11.51 -4.30
N TYR A 43 0.18 11.85 -3.72
CA TYR A 43 1.48 11.65 -4.36
C TYR A 43 1.93 10.19 -4.25
N PRO A 44 2.73 9.69 -5.21
CA PRO A 44 3.34 8.38 -5.07
C PRO A 44 4.15 8.26 -3.78
N PHE A 45 4.13 7.08 -3.15
CA PHE A 45 4.97 6.87 -1.98
C PHE A 45 6.45 6.85 -2.42
N PRO A 46 7.31 7.65 -1.77
CA PRO A 46 8.74 7.68 -2.11
C PRO A 46 9.43 6.42 -1.56
N ARG A 47 9.45 5.36 -2.36
CA ARG A 47 9.95 4.05 -1.94
C ARG A 47 11.41 4.06 -1.52
N GLU A 48 12.21 5.01 -1.99
CA GLU A 48 13.59 5.21 -1.57
C GLU A 48 13.73 5.61 -0.09
N GLU A 49 12.64 6.09 0.52
CA GLU A 49 12.62 6.40 1.96
C GLU A 49 12.42 5.16 2.83
N LEU A 50 11.99 4.04 2.25
CA LEU A 50 11.92 2.78 2.99
C LEU A 50 13.33 2.33 3.37
N PRO A 51 13.52 1.78 4.59
CA PRO A 51 14.82 1.23 4.95
C PRO A 51 15.20 0.09 4.02
N GLU A 52 16.50 -0.16 3.90
CA GLU A 52 17.01 -1.33 3.20
C GLU A 52 16.34 -2.60 3.76
N HIS A 53 16.05 -3.58 2.91
CA HIS A 53 15.36 -4.84 3.23
C HIS A 53 13.84 -4.74 3.40
N PHE A 54 13.24 -3.57 3.13
CA PHE A 54 11.78 -3.39 3.23
C PHE A 54 11.16 -3.07 1.89
N SER A 55 9.95 -3.57 1.69
CA SER A 55 9.14 -3.29 0.50
C SER A 55 7.65 -3.34 0.84
N PHE A 56 6.81 -2.85 -0.08
CA PHE A 56 5.36 -2.99 0.06
C PHE A 56 4.91 -4.36 -0.44
N GLY A 57 3.91 -4.95 0.24
CA GLY A 57 3.30 -6.20 -0.21
C GLY A 57 2.72 -6.10 -1.61
N ILE A 58 2.16 -4.94 -1.97
CA ILE A 58 1.60 -4.69 -3.31
C ILE A 58 2.66 -4.77 -4.42
N ASP A 59 3.93 -4.62 -4.08
CA ASP A 59 5.04 -4.70 -5.04
C ASP A 59 5.28 -6.14 -5.56
N LEU A 60 4.57 -7.13 -5.02
CA LEU A 60 4.47 -8.48 -5.59
C LEU A 60 3.99 -8.44 -7.04
N PHE A 61 3.13 -7.48 -7.36
CA PHE A 61 2.49 -7.35 -8.67
C PHE A 61 3.30 -6.46 -9.61
N THR A 62 3.17 -6.73 -10.92
CA THR A 62 3.64 -5.80 -11.95
C THR A 62 2.81 -4.51 -11.92
N GLN A 63 3.29 -3.47 -12.58
CA GLN A 63 2.56 -2.20 -12.68
C GLN A 63 1.15 -2.41 -13.25
N GLU A 64 1.04 -3.21 -14.31
CA GLU A 64 -0.25 -3.51 -14.93
C GLU A 64 -1.19 -4.25 -13.98
N GLU A 65 -0.68 -5.25 -13.26
CA GLU A 65 -1.46 -6.00 -12.28
C GLU A 65 -1.94 -5.09 -11.14
N ARG A 66 -1.07 -4.19 -10.65
CA ARG A 66 -1.45 -3.24 -9.59
C ARG A 66 -2.58 -2.32 -10.02
N GLU A 67 -2.54 -1.83 -11.26
CA GLU A 67 -3.58 -0.94 -11.79
C GLU A 67 -4.94 -1.61 -11.86
N ASN A 68 -4.98 -2.93 -12.00
CA ASN A 68 -6.22 -3.69 -12.05
C ASN A 68 -6.79 -4.04 -10.68
N LEU A 69 -6.04 -3.82 -9.59
CA LEU A 69 -6.55 -4.03 -8.24
C LEU A 69 -7.57 -2.95 -7.89
N TRP A 70 -8.56 -3.32 -7.08
CA TRP A 70 -9.51 -2.36 -6.52
C TRP A 70 -8.76 -1.32 -5.68
N ASN A 71 -9.16 -0.05 -5.79
CA ASN A 71 -8.56 1.00 -4.97
C ASN A 71 -9.10 0.99 -3.56
N SER A 72 -8.22 1.12 -2.56
CA SER A 72 -8.57 0.96 -1.16
C SER A 72 -9.33 2.15 -0.56
N ALA A 73 -9.30 3.32 -1.18
CA ALA A 73 -9.90 4.52 -0.63
C ALA A 73 -10.60 5.36 -1.69
N ARG A 74 -11.60 6.12 -1.26
CA ARG A 74 -12.33 7.08 -2.09
C ARG A 74 -12.32 8.47 -1.46
N ASN A 75 -12.70 9.47 -2.26
CA ASN A 75 -13.02 10.78 -1.70
C ASN A 75 -14.12 10.64 -0.65
N ALA A 76 -13.89 11.24 0.51
CA ALA A 76 -14.80 11.17 1.65
C ALA A 76 -15.93 12.20 1.58
N ASP A 77 -15.87 13.16 0.66
CA ASP A 77 -16.81 14.27 0.58
C ASP A 77 -18.07 13.98 -0.24
N MET A 78 -18.17 12.78 -0.81
CA MET A 78 -19.34 12.36 -1.58
C MET A 78 -19.55 10.84 -1.48
N GLU A 79 -20.76 10.39 -1.79
CA GLU A 79 -21.04 8.97 -1.93
C GLU A 79 -20.31 8.37 -3.13
N TYR A 80 -19.97 7.09 -3.05
CA TYR A 80 -19.31 6.42 -4.16
C TYR A 80 -20.25 6.30 -5.36
N VAL A 81 -19.83 6.87 -6.48
CA VAL A 81 -20.48 6.73 -7.78
C VAL A 81 -19.45 6.15 -8.73
N PRO A 82 -19.65 4.92 -9.27
CA PRO A 82 -18.68 4.32 -10.19
C PRO A 82 -18.33 5.25 -11.35
N ASP A 83 -17.04 5.30 -11.69
CA ASP A 83 -16.46 6.12 -12.76
C ASP A 83 -16.55 7.64 -12.53
N VAL A 84 -17.12 8.09 -11.42
CA VAL A 84 -17.24 9.51 -11.07
C VAL A 84 -16.41 9.86 -9.83
N THR A 85 -16.57 9.07 -8.76
CA THR A 85 -15.85 9.32 -7.51
C THR A 85 -14.37 8.97 -7.66
N TYR A 86 -13.50 9.90 -7.29
CA TYR A 86 -12.05 9.65 -7.28
C TYR A 86 -11.71 8.55 -6.27
N THR A 87 -10.90 7.60 -6.72
CA THR A 87 -10.39 6.51 -5.88
C THR A 87 -8.88 6.39 -5.99
N VAL A 88 -8.25 5.91 -4.94
CA VAL A 88 -6.80 5.75 -4.85
C VAL A 88 -6.46 4.64 -3.86
N THR A 89 -5.30 4.01 -3.97
CA THR A 89 -4.85 3.03 -2.99
C THR A 89 -3.87 3.67 -2.02
N LEU A 90 -4.36 3.92 -0.79
CA LEU A 90 -3.58 4.51 0.31
C LEU A 90 -3.16 3.47 1.35
N ASP A 91 -3.81 2.32 1.36
CA ASP A 91 -3.68 1.32 2.40
C ASP A 91 -2.88 0.12 1.91
N GLY A 92 -2.05 -0.42 2.76
CA GLY A 92 -1.24 -1.56 2.40
C GLY A 92 -0.35 -2.04 3.53
N PHE A 93 0.65 -2.83 3.19
CA PHE A 93 1.58 -3.44 4.14
C PHE A 93 3.01 -3.24 3.69
N VAL A 94 3.86 -2.82 4.61
CA VAL A 94 5.32 -2.86 4.45
C VAL A 94 5.82 -4.12 5.14
N ILE A 95 6.68 -4.86 4.47
CA ILE A 95 7.23 -6.11 4.97
C ILE A 95 8.75 -6.14 4.84
N SER A 96 9.41 -6.81 5.80
CA SER A 96 10.84 -7.09 5.71
C SER A 96 11.10 -8.23 4.72
N ASP A 97 12.31 -8.32 4.19
CA ASP A 97 12.65 -9.30 3.15
C ASP A 97 12.68 -10.76 3.62
N ASN A 98 12.59 -10.99 4.95
CA ASN A 98 12.42 -12.31 5.54
C ASN A 98 10.94 -12.72 5.66
N ILE A 99 10.04 -11.91 5.10
CA ILE A 99 8.62 -12.23 4.93
C ILE A 99 8.32 -12.33 3.45
N GLU A 100 7.60 -13.38 3.05
CA GLU A 100 7.12 -13.56 1.68
C GLU A 100 5.63 -13.29 1.62
N CYS A 101 5.22 -12.31 0.82
CA CYS A 101 3.80 -12.09 0.52
C CYS A 101 3.34 -13.18 -0.46
N THR A 102 2.41 -14.01 -0.05
CA THR A 102 1.91 -15.13 -0.86
C THR A 102 0.61 -14.81 -1.58
N SER A 103 -0.19 -13.89 -1.04
CA SER A 103 -1.35 -13.36 -1.75
C SER A 103 -1.72 -11.97 -1.21
N TYR A 104 -2.37 -11.18 -2.05
CA TYR A 104 -2.72 -9.80 -1.74
C TYR A 104 -4.01 -9.44 -2.47
N GLU A 105 -4.96 -8.84 -1.76
CA GLU A 105 -6.24 -8.49 -2.33
C GLU A 105 -6.79 -7.20 -1.70
N ASP A 106 -7.29 -6.30 -2.54
CA ASP A 106 -8.11 -5.18 -2.11
C ASP A 106 -9.57 -5.61 -2.24
N ILE A 107 -10.25 -5.72 -1.10
CA ILE A 107 -11.60 -6.27 -1.06
C ILE A 107 -12.62 -5.22 -1.46
N ASN A 108 -13.28 -5.46 -2.60
CA ASN A 108 -14.28 -4.54 -3.13
C ASN A 108 -15.62 -4.72 -2.41
N THR A 109 -15.94 -3.82 -1.48
CA THR A 109 -17.28 -3.73 -0.88
C THR A 109 -18.11 -2.62 -1.53
N GLY A 110 -17.55 -1.91 -2.54
CA GLY A 110 -18.16 -0.70 -3.10
C GLY A 110 -18.16 0.45 -2.11
N TYR A 111 -17.23 0.44 -1.14
CA TYR A 111 -17.14 1.41 -0.04
C TYR A 111 -18.42 1.49 0.77
N SER A 112 -19.04 0.32 1.02
CA SER A 112 -20.33 0.24 1.69
C SER A 112 -20.29 0.57 3.17
N TYR A 113 -19.12 0.46 3.81
CA TYR A 113 -18.98 0.61 5.26
C TYR A 113 -18.09 1.78 5.66
N SER A 114 -17.27 2.30 4.75
CA SER A 114 -16.26 3.32 5.03
C SER A 114 -15.81 3.95 3.71
N ASP A 115 -15.10 5.07 3.79
CA ASP A 115 -14.37 5.63 2.65
C ASP A 115 -13.10 4.82 2.32
N HIS A 116 -12.78 3.81 3.13
CA HIS A 116 -11.75 2.82 2.85
C HIS A 116 -12.36 1.42 2.75
N ASP A 117 -11.90 0.64 1.77
CA ASP A 117 -12.20 -0.78 1.65
C ASP A 117 -11.01 -1.60 2.19
N PRO A 118 -11.28 -2.80 2.74
CA PRO A 118 -10.22 -3.59 3.37
C PRO A 118 -9.14 -4.07 2.40
N VAL A 119 -7.92 -4.11 2.90
CA VAL A 119 -6.78 -4.73 2.21
C VAL A 119 -6.41 -6.00 2.96
N TYR A 120 -6.23 -7.08 2.24
CA TYR A 120 -5.96 -8.40 2.79
C TYR A 120 -4.68 -8.97 2.22
N MET A 121 -3.82 -9.48 3.08
CA MET A 121 -2.56 -10.09 2.67
C MET A 121 -2.34 -11.40 3.39
N LYS A 122 -1.91 -12.42 2.64
CA LYS A 122 -1.36 -13.65 3.22
C LYS A 122 0.14 -13.60 3.10
N PHE A 123 0.82 -14.07 4.11
CA PHE A 123 2.28 -14.08 4.12
C PHE A 123 2.82 -15.31 4.81
N LYS A 124 4.09 -15.54 4.59
CA LYS A 124 4.82 -16.66 5.14
C LYS A 124 6.19 -16.17 5.60
N LEU A 125 6.66 -16.67 6.72
CA LEU A 125 7.97 -16.35 7.25
C LEU A 125 9.03 -17.20 6.55
N LYS A 126 10.11 -16.58 6.13
CA LYS A 126 11.26 -17.29 5.57
C LYS A 126 12.18 -17.75 6.70
N ASP A 127 12.77 -18.90 6.52
CA ASP A 127 13.74 -19.45 7.48
C ASP A 127 15.09 -18.69 7.45
#